data_42d14036de987311aac80e9a0e3b553f
#
_entry.id   42d14036de987311aac80e9a0e3b553f
#
_cell.length_a   1.000
_cell.length_b   1.000
_cell.length_c   1.000
_cell.angle_alpha   90.00
_cell.angle_beta   90.00
_cell.angle_gamma   90.00
#
_symmetry.space_group_name_H-M   'P 1'
#
loop_
_entity.id
_entity.type
_entity.pdbx_description
1 polymer ?
#
loop_
_entity_poly.entity_id
_entity_poly.type
_entity_poly.pdbx_seq_one_letter_code
_entity_poly.pdbx_strand_id
1 'polypeptide(L)'
;MNEHLVTMWQGIPLPPAKANAQGEIVGEIDWSEHDALVEQLKQPEILFYGNAEVPVPEFPEGLTVTDALKLQGQRAYAERMVAHLSELGFGYEDFMFYPEDEPGLKGEITSFLEHARRNRLIDPKIQNYANPWECTYEMLHEMWEVTDVWQPGMEVLEFLGKEAVDIMHRGGKRIATYTPPGTPRTLRPLGFFRSQPWLSLHWGIEGGGWYTYQLNDLFLTGDLGEPGYGGVHVDSHGIVPSRRWEAMRDGIEDFNIVSDLRDLAEQKGDRAAQTTIDAAVAFVANRVLTGATREAAEYDFSYAEFMTHRAKIRQEYERLLLP
;
A
#
# COMPACT_ATOMS: atom_id res chain seq x y z
N MET A 1 -1.83 -12.92 -9.65
CA MET A 1 -1.41 -11.90 -8.66
C MET A 1 -0.73 -12.53 -7.46
N ASN A 2 -1.24 -13.61 -6.85
CA ASN A 2 -0.53 -14.29 -5.74
C ASN A 2 0.89 -14.75 -6.13
N GLU A 3 1.12 -15.11 -7.40
CA GLU A 3 2.46 -15.41 -7.93
C GLU A 3 3.40 -14.20 -7.95
N HIS A 4 2.87 -12.99 -7.74
CA HIS A 4 3.62 -11.73 -7.68
C HIS A 4 3.58 -11.12 -6.27
N LEU A 5 3.21 -11.90 -5.25
CA LEU A 5 3.24 -11.52 -3.84
C LEU A 5 2.40 -10.26 -3.52
N VAL A 6 1.28 -10.10 -4.20
CA VAL A 6 0.33 -9.01 -3.91
C VAL A 6 -0.61 -9.46 -2.81
N THR A 7 -0.58 -8.78 -1.67
CA THR A 7 -1.30 -9.15 -0.45
C THR A 7 -2.41 -8.18 -0.09
N MET A 8 -2.41 -6.97 -0.66
CA MET A 8 -3.42 -5.94 -0.40
C MET A 8 -4.21 -5.60 -1.67
N TRP A 9 -5.53 -5.52 -1.54
CA TRP A 9 -6.45 -5.30 -2.65
C TRP A 9 -7.36 -4.11 -2.40
N GLN A 10 -7.35 -3.18 -3.35
CA GLN A 10 -8.20 -2.00 -3.34
C GLN A 10 -9.48 -2.21 -4.16
N GLY A 11 -10.57 -1.59 -3.70
CA GLY A 11 -11.80 -1.48 -4.49
C GLY A 11 -12.81 -2.60 -4.26
N ILE A 12 -12.73 -3.30 -3.12
CA ILE A 12 -13.79 -4.23 -2.71
C ILE A 12 -15.02 -3.38 -2.33
N PRO A 13 -16.18 -3.58 -2.97
CA PRO A 13 -17.36 -2.80 -2.68
C PRO A 13 -17.99 -3.24 -1.35
N LEU A 14 -18.44 -2.27 -0.57
CA LEU A 14 -19.29 -2.53 0.59
C LEU A 14 -20.76 -2.50 0.16
N PRO A 15 -21.56 -3.51 0.53
CA PRO A 15 -22.95 -3.59 0.13
C PRO A 15 -23.81 -2.49 0.77
N PRO A 16 -24.86 -2.02 0.09
CA PRO A 16 -25.80 -1.08 0.67
C PRO A 16 -26.62 -1.74 1.78
N ALA A 17 -27.05 -0.94 2.75
CA ALA A 17 -27.93 -1.38 3.83
C ALA A 17 -29.07 -0.38 4.03
N LYS A 18 -30.15 -0.81 4.70
CA LYS A 18 -31.27 0.04 5.07
C LYS A 18 -31.33 0.20 6.58
N ALA A 19 -31.71 1.39 7.04
CA ALA A 19 -31.91 1.67 8.45
C ALA A 19 -33.36 2.15 8.72
N ASN A 20 -33.82 1.93 9.93
CA ASN A 20 -35.07 2.53 10.42
C ASN A 20 -34.87 3.99 10.87
N ALA A 21 -35.95 4.62 11.36
CA ALA A 21 -35.90 6.01 11.83
C ALA A 21 -35.04 6.20 13.10
N GLN A 22 -34.61 5.15 13.74
CA GLN A 22 -33.72 5.13 14.90
C GLN A 22 -32.26 4.84 14.50
N GLY A 23 -31.96 4.62 13.22
CA GLY A 23 -30.62 4.32 12.74
C GLY A 23 -30.17 2.86 12.93
N GLU A 24 -31.10 1.97 13.26
CA GLU A 24 -30.82 0.53 13.34
C GLU A 24 -30.92 -0.11 11.97
N ILE A 25 -30.00 -1.01 11.62
CA ILE A 25 -30.05 -1.75 10.34
C ILE A 25 -31.25 -2.69 10.34
N VAL A 26 -32.05 -2.61 9.27
CA VAL A 26 -33.23 -3.45 9.06
C VAL A 26 -33.01 -4.44 7.92
N GLY A 27 -33.40 -5.70 8.17
CA GLY A 27 -33.18 -6.77 7.21
C GLY A 27 -31.75 -7.31 7.18
N GLU A 28 -31.52 -8.18 6.22
CA GLU A 28 -30.18 -8.73 5.96
C GLU A 28 -29.41 -7.82 4.99
N ILE A 29 -28.09 -7.73 5.18
CA ILE A 29 -27.17 -7.11 4.23
C ILE A 29 -26.74 -8.20 3.24
N ASP A 30 -26.88 -7.95 1.95
CA ASP A 30 -26.46 -8.90 0.92
C ASP A 30 -24.95 -8.79 0.65
N TRP A 31 -24.18 -9.69 1.23
CA TRP A 31 -22.72 -9.77 1.08
C TRP A 31 -22.27 -10.59 -0.13
N SER A 32 -23.17 -11.10 -0.96
CA SER A 32 -22.84 -12.08 -2.02
C SER A 32 -21.79 -11.58 -3.02
N GLU A 33 -21.87 -10.32 -3.46
CA GLU A 33 -20.90 -9.73 -4.38
C GLU A 33 -19.54 -9.50 -3.68
N HIS A 34 -19.56 -8.99 -2.45
CA HIS A 34 -18.38 -8.82 -1.63
C HIS A 34 -17.64 -10.14 -1.43
N ASP A 35 -18.35 -11.17 -0.97
CA ASP A 35 -17.76 -12.46 -0.65
C ASP A 35 -17.22 -13.18 -1.89
N ALA A 36 -17.93 -13.07 -3.02
CA ALA A 36 -17.45 -13.62 -4.29
C ALA A 36 -16.11 -12.98 -4.73
N LEU A 37 -15.93 -11.68 -4.49
CA LEU A 37 -14.67 -11.01 -4.76
C LEU A 37 -13.56 -11.43 -3.79
N VAL A 38 -13.86 -11.49 -2.48
CA VAL A 38 -12.90 -11.95 -1.47
C VAL A 38 -12.44 -13.37 -1.76
N GLU A 39 -13.35 -14.28 -2.17
CA GLU A 39 -13.01 -15.65 -2.57
C GLU A 39 -12.12 -15.67 -3.82
N GLN A 40 -12.40 -14.83 -4.84
CA GLN A 40 -11.57 -14.72 -6.04
C GLN A 40 -10.14 -14.27 -5.74
N LEU A 41 -9.94 -13.45 -4.70
CA LEU A 41 -8.64 -12.97 -4.28
C LEU A 41 -7.78 -14.04 -3.59
N LYS A 42 -8.33 -15.24 -3.33
CA LYS A 42 -7.63 -16.38 -2.73
C LYS A 42 -6.87 -16.03 -1.45
N GLN A 43 -7.61 -15.59 -0.45
CA GLN A 43 -7.11 -15.19 0.87
C GLN A 43 -6.22 -13.94 0.82
N PRO A 44 -6.78 -12.76 0.56
CA PRO A 44 -6.06 -11.52 0.75
C PRO A 44 -5.67 -11.39 2.23
N GLU A 45 -4.46 -10.90 2.50
CA GLU A 45 -4.05 -10.60 3.87
C GLU A 45 -4.74 -9.33 4.38
N ILE A 46 -5.03 -8.39 3.47
CA ILE A 46 -5.64 -7.12 3.81
C ILE A 46 -6.73 -6.76 2.80
N LEU A 47 -7.91 -6.45 3.32
CA LEU A 47 -9.02 -5.88 2.57
C LEU A 47 -8.95 -4.36 2.60
N PHE A 48 -8.90 -3.73 1.44
CA PHE A 48 -8.79 -2.30 1.30
C PHE A 48 -10.08 -1.73 0.71
N TYR A 49 -10.82 -1.00 1.53
CA TYR A 49 -12.06 -0.35 1.11
C TYR A 49 -11.77 1.05 0.58
N GLY A 50 -12.09 1.28 -0.71
CA GLY A 50 -11.95 2.57 -1.36
C GLY A 50 -12.96 3.63 -0.91
N ASN A 51 -13.75 3.33 0.13
CA ASN A 51 -14.68 4.25 0.73
C ASN A 51 -13.97 5.18 1.71
N ALA A 52 -14.26 6.48 1.65
CA ALA A 52 -13.70 7.44 2.60
C ALA A 52 -14.16 7.16 4.03
N GLU A 53 -15.41 6.73 4.18
CA GLU A 53 -16.04 6.40 5.46
C GLU A 53 -16.84 5.09 5.36
N VAL A 54 -17.18 4.55 6.52
CA VAL A 54 -18.19 3.50 6.62
C VAL A 54 -19.48 3.97 5.94
N PRO A 55 -20.11 3.16 5.08
CA PRO A 55 -21.31 3.56 4.36
C PRO A 55 -22.44 4.06 5.25
N VAL A 56 -23.08 5.12 4.82
CA VAL A 56 -24.34 5.59 5.43
C VAL A 56 -25.46 4.72 4.91
N PRO A 57 -26.23 4.01 5.75
CA PRO A 57 -27.35 3.22 5.29
C PRO A 57 -28.48 4.11 4.73
N GLU A 58 -29.33 3.54 3.89
CA GLU A 58 -30.53 4.21 3.37
C GLU A 58 -31.57 4.35 4.48
N PHE A 59 -32.05 5.56 4.70
CA PHE A 59 -33.10 5.86 5.66
C PHE A 59 -34.49 5.93 4.97
N PRO A 60 -35.59 5.78 5.76
CA PRO A 60 -36.93 5.90 5.21
C PRO A 60 -37.18 7.22 4.48
N GLU A 61 -37.90 7.15 3.38
CA GLU A 61 -38.29 8.33 2.59
C GLU A 61 -39.07 9.34 3.45
N GLY A 62 -38.75 10.63 3.30
CA GLY A 62 -39.38 11.71 4.04
C GLY A 62 -38.83 11.93 5.46
N LEU A 63 -37.89 11.11 5.93
CA LEU A 63 -37.20 11.31 7.22
C LEU A 63 -36.15 12.42 7.10
N THR A 64 -36.15 13.35 8.07
CA THR A 64 -35.03 14.31 8.20
C THR A 64 -33.84 13.63 8.84
N VAL A 65 -32.81 13.31 8.03
CA VAL A 65 -31.61 12.64 8.50
C VAL A 65 -30.59 13.64 9.03
N THR A 66 -30.43 13.67 10.35
CA THR A 66 -29.41 14.49 11.02
C THR A 66 -28.04 13.82 11.01
N ASP A 67 -26.95 14.57 11.27
CA ASP A 67 -25.61 13.98 11.37
C ASP A 67 -25.50 12.97 12.51
N ALA A 68 -26.20 13.19 13.63
CA ALA A 68 -26.27 12.23 14.73
C ALA A 68 -26.93 10.92 14.29
N LEU A 69 -28.00 11.00 13.51
CA LEU A 69 -28.70 9.81 12.98
C LEU A 69 -27.86 9.07 11.93
N LYS A 70 -27.15 9.82 11.05
CA LYS A 70 -26.17 9.21 10.13
C LYS A 70 -25.09 8.45 10.87
N LEU A 71 -24.49 9.09 11.89
CA LEU A 71 -23.46 8.45 12.71
C LEU A 71 -23.98 7.18 13.40
N GLN A 72 -25.22 7.20 13.88
CA GLN A 72 -25.84 6.02 14.49
C GLN A 72 -26.04 4.90 13.47
N GLY A 73 -26.54 5.22 12.27
CA GLY A 73 -26.67 4.27 11.17
C GLY A 73 -25.33 3.69 10.72
N GLN A 74 -24.30 4.53 10.61
CA GLN A 74 -22.95 4.07 10.29
C GLN A 74 -22.38 3.14 11.36
N ARG A 75 -22.62 3.39 12.64
CA ARG A 75 -22.22 2.49 13.74
C ARG A 75 -22.91 1.14 13.64
N ALA A 76 -24.22 1.16 13.42
CA ALA A 76 -24.97 -0.09 13.25
C ALA A 76 -24.54 -0.89 12.01
N TYR A 77 -24.17 -0.18 10.93
CA TYR A 77 -23.57 -0.81 9.75
C TYR A 77 -22.19 -1.40 10.07
N ALA A 78 -21.30 -0.65 10.73
CA ALA A 78 -19.97 -1.11 11.11
C ALA A 78 -20.02 -2.38 11.98
N GLU A 79 -20.94 -2.45 12.94
CA GLU A 79 -21.16 -3.64 13.77
C GLU A 79 -21.49 -4.88 12.92
N ARG A 80 -22.38 -4.74 11.93
CA ARG A 80 -22.72 -5.82 11.00
C ARG A 80 -21.56 -6.21 10.09
N MET A 81 -20.83 -5.23 9.57
CA MET A 81 -19.66 -5.43 8.73
C MET A 81 -18.56 -6.19 9.48
N VAL A 82 -18.21 -5.74 10.69
CA VAL A 82 -17.17 -6.38 11.50
C VAL A 82 -17.57 -7.82 11.89
N ALA A 83 -18.84 -8.05 12.24
CA ALA A 83 -19.33 -9.39 12.52
C ALA A 83 -19.19 -10.30 11.30
N HIS A 84 -19.60 -9.84 10.11
CA HIS A 84 -19.48 -10.59 8.87
C HIS A 84 -18.02 -10.87 8.49
N LEU A 85 -17.13 -9.87 8.56
CA LEU A 85 -15.71 -10.05 8.30
C LEU A 85 -15.07 -11.05 9.27
N SER A 86 -15.48 -11.04 10.54
CA SER A 86 -15.01 -12.01 11.54
C SER A 86 -15.43 -13.45 11.20
N GLU A 87 -16.62 -13.65 10.63
CA GLU A 87 -17.08 -14.97 10.14
C GLU A 87 -16.23 -15.46 8.95
N LEU A 88 -15.72 -14.54 8.13
CA LEU A 88 -14.77 -14.82 7.05
C LEU A 88 -13.32 -15.00 7.53
N GLY A 89 -13.04 -14.76 8.81
CA GLY A 89 -11.72 -14.91 9.42
C GLY A 89 -10.85 -13.64 9.43
N PHE A 90 -11.43 -12.45 9.15
CA PHE A 90 -10.73 -11.17 9.18
C PHE A 90 -10.96 -10.43 10.50
N GLY A 91 -9.87 -9.96 11.13
CA GLY A 91 -9.88 -9.05 12.28
C GLY A 91 -9.80 -7.57 11.86
N TYR A 92 -9.74 -6.68 12.84
CA TYR A 92 -9.59 -5.25 12.58
C TYR A 92 -8.25 -4.91 11.90
N GLU A 93 -7.22 -5.70 12.10
CA GLU A 93 -5.91 -5.58 11.48
C GLU A 93 -5.88 -5.94 10.00
N ASP A 94 -6.93 -6.64 9.52
CA ASP A 94 -7.00 -7.20 8.19
C ASP A 94 -7.84 -6.36 7.23
N PHE A 95 -8.39 -5.22 7.67
CA PHE A 95 -9.10 -4.31 6.78
C PHE A 95 -8.87 -2.83 7.12
N MET A 96 -9.00 -1.96 6.12
CA MET A 96 -8.82 -0.53 6.29
C MET A 96 -9.68 0.30 5.34
N PHE A 97 -9.97 1.52 5.74
CA PHE A 97 -10.66 2.52 4.93
C PHE A 97 -9.67 3.53 4.33
N TYR A 98 -10.07 4.13 3.23
CA TYR A 98 -9.30 5.10 2.47
C TYR A 98 -9.95 6.49 2.54
N PRO A 99 -9.70 7.28 3.58
CA PRO A 99 -10.36 8.56 3.80
C PRO A 99 -10.23 9.55 2.64
N GLU A 100 -9.06 9.59 1.99
CA GLU A 100 -8.79 10.46 0.85
C GLU A 100 -7.57 9.98 0.07
N ASP A 101 -7.59 10.18 -1.26
CA ASP A 101 -6.47 9.91 -2.14
C ASP A 101 -5.45 11.06 -2.09
N GLU A 102 -4.18 10.68 -1.87
CA GLU A 102 -3.02 11.58 -1.86
C GLU A 102 -3.22 12.84 -0.99
N PRO A 103 -3.58 12.68 0.31
CA PRO A 103 -3.69 13.83 1.20
C PRO A 103 -2.35 14.58 1.27
N GLY A 104 -2.43 15.92 1.25
CA GLY A 104 -1.28 16.81 1.14
C GLY A 104 -1.08 17.35 -0.28
N LEU A 105 -1.61 16.70 -1.30
CA LEU A 105 -1.62 17.23 -2.66
C LEU A 105 -2.27 18.62 -2.63
N LYS A 106 -1.63 19.61 -3.23
CA LYS A 106 -2.05 21.02 -3.21
C LYS A 106 -2.02 21.69 -1.83
N GLY A 107 -1.31 21.12 -0.85
CA GLY A 107 -1.18 21.68 0.48
C GLY A 107 -2.41 21.49 1.38
N GLU A 108 -3.25 20.48 1.15
CA GLU A 108 -4.54 20.30 1.82
C GLU A 108 -4.69 18.88 2.41
N ILE A 109 -5.07 18.80 3.70
CA ILE A 109 -5.34 17.54 4.42
C ILE A 109 -6.67 17.56 5.18
N THR A 110 -7.46 18.63 5.06
CA THR A 110 -8.67 18.82 5.89
C THR A 110 -9.70 17.74 5.63
N SER A 111 -9.95 17.39 4.37
CA SER A 111 -10.90 16.35 3.98
C SER A 111 -10.47 14.98 4.52
N PHE A 112 -9.17 14.65 4.41
CA PHE A 112 -8.62 13.44 5.02
C PHE A 112 -8.90 13.37 6.52
N LEU A 113 -8.60 14.45 7.25
CA LEU A 113 -8.79 14.51 8.69
C LEU A 113 -10.26 14.38 9.09
N GLU A 114 -11.18 14.99 8.33
CA GLU A 114 -12.62 14.90 8.56
C GLU A 114 -13.11 13.47 8.44
N HIS A 115 -12.81 12.78 7.32
CA HIS A 115 -13.23 11.41 7.09
C HIS A 115 -12.56 10.42 8.07
N ALA A 116 -11.26 10.56 8.30
CA ALA A 116 -10.55 9.68 9.22
C ALA A 116 -11.05 9.81 10.67
N ARG A 117 -11.33 11.04 11.14
CA ARG A 117 -11.96 11.28 12.44
C ARG A 117 -13.37 10.74 12.50
N ARG A 118 -14.12 10.82 11.40
CA ARG A 118 -15.46 10.24 11.30
C ARG A 118 -15.41 8.71 11.50
N ASN A 119 -14.49 8.02 10.84
CA ASN A 119 -14.30 6.58 11.02
C ASN A 119 -13.99 6.23 12.49
N ARG A 120 -13.14 7.03 13.17
CA ARG A 120 -12.87 6.87 14.62
C ARG A 120 -14.10 7.11 15.51
N LEU A 121 -15.00 8.00 15.12
CA LEU A 121 -16.26 8.23 15.84
C LEU A 121 -17.26 7.09 15.63
N ILE A 122 -17.20 6.42 14.47
CA ILE A 122 -18.05 5.26 14.17
C ILE A 122 -17.58 4.05 14.99
N ASP A 123 -16.33 3.66 14.82
CA ASP A 123 -15.67 2.63 15.61
C ASP A 123 -14.16 2.96 15.74
N PRO A 124 -13.66 3.17 16.97
CA PRO A 124 -12.25 3.56 17.17
C PRO A 124 -11.21 2.51 16.78
N LYS A 125 -11.62 1.27 16.48
CA LYS A 125 -10.74 0.19 16.03
C LYS A 125 -10.60 0.12 14.52
N ILE A 126 -11.49 0.76 13.75
CA ILE A 126 -11.39 0.81 12.29
C ILE A 126 -10.08 1.49 11.90
N GLN A 127 -9.31 0.83 11.02
CA GLN A 127 -8.06 1.37 10.52
C GLN A 127 -8.28 2.38 9.39
N ASN A 128 -7.56 3.49 9.44
CA ASN A 128 -7.47 4.47 8.37
C ASN A 128 -6.11 4.34 7.68
N TYR A 129 -6.15 4.27 6.36
CA TYR A 129 -5.00 4.28 5.49
C TYR A 129 -4.75 5.69 4.95
N ALA A 130 -3.48 6.05 4.77
CA ALA A 130 -3.07 7.28 4.11
C ALA A 130 -1.89 7.04 3.15
N ASN A 131 -2.01 7.58 1.95
CA ASN A 131 -0.93 7.65 0.94
C ASN A 131 -0.51 9.12 0.71
N PRO A 132 0.10 9.79 1.70
CA PRO A 132 0.40 11.21 1.61
C PRO A 132 1.29 11.54 0.41
N TRP A 133 1.01 12.69 -0.22
CA TRP A 133 1.75 13.27 -1.32
C TRP A 133 2.00 14.76 -1.07
N GLU A 134 3.14 15.31 -1.47
CA GLU A 134 3.50 16.72 -1.26
C GLU A 134 3.35 17.21 0.20
N CYS A 135 3.40 16.31 1.18
CA CYS A 135 3.23 16.63 2.60
C CYS A 135 4.42 17.34 3.22
N THR A 136 4.12 18.17 4.23
CA THR A 136 5.11 18.71 5.17
C THR A 136 5.16 17.88 6.45
N TYR A 137 6.16 18.12 7.31
CA TYR A 137 6.24 17.48 8.62
C TYR A 137 5.03 17.81 9.50
N GLU A 138 4.53 19.06 9.46
CA GLU A 138 3.36 19.51 10.20
C GLU A 138 2.13 18.70 9.80
N MET A 139 1.91 18.52 8.51
CA MET A 139 0.80 17.70 7.99
C MET A 139 0.90 16.25 8.43
N LEU A 140 2.10 15.64 8.38
CA LEU A 140 2.31 14.28 8.87
C LEU A 140 2.02 14.16 10.36
N HIS A 141 2.37 15.18 11.17
CA HIS A 141 2.05 15.21 12.59
C HIS A 141 0.54 15.29 12.85
N GLU A 142 -0.19 16.11 12.09
CA GLU A 142 -1.65 16.24 12.25
C GLU A 142 -2.38 14.95 11.82
N MET A 143 -1.95 14.32 10.76
CA MET A 143 -2.52 13.07 10.27
C MET A 143 -2.21 11.88 11.19
N TRP A 144 -1.12 11.95 11.95
CA TRP A 144 -0.62 10.81 12.71
C TRP A 144 -1.63 10.23 13.70
N GLU A 145 -2.43 11.07 14.37
CA GLU A 145 -3.39 10.62 15.39
C GLU A 145 -4.52 9.75 14.80
N VAL A 146 -4.83 9.93 13.53
CA VAL A 146 -5.98 9.29 12.87
C VAL A 146 -5.58 8.26 11.80
N THR A 147 -4.30 8.14 11.48
CA THR A 147 -3.77 7.18 10.50
C THR A 147 -3.21 5.96 11.20
N ASP A 148 -3.44 4.77 10.68
CA ASP A 148 -2.89 3.50 11.19
C ASP A 148 -1.90 2.87 10.22
N VAL A 149 -2.17 2.98 8.93
CA VAL A 149 -1.35 2.42 7.86
C VAL A 149 -0.95 3.53 6.91
N TRP A 150 0.36 3.67 6.73
CA TRP A 150 0.95 4.68 5.87
C TRP A 150 1.48 4.06 4.59
N GLN A 151 1.22 4.72 3.46
CA GLN A 151 1.86 4.38 2.19
C GLN A 151 2.23 5.66 1.42
N PRO A 152 3.17 6.47 1.94
CA PRO A 152 3.60 7.68 1.26
C PRO A 152 4.15 7.36 -0.12
N GLY A 153 4.01 8.31 -1.05
CA GLY A 153 4.79 8.30 -2.28
C GLY A 153 6.28 8.27 -1.97
N MET A 154 7.07 7.56 -2.74
CA MET A 154 8.53 7.49 -2.54
C MET A 154 9.16 8.89 -2.51
N GLU A 155 8.60 9.83 -3.26
CA GLU A 155 9.02 11.23 -3.32
C GLU A 155 8.92 11.94 -1.97
N VAL A 156 7.91 11.62 -1.16
CA VAL A 156 7.78 12.17 0.20
C VAL A 156 8.95 11.73 1.06
N LEU A 157 9.34 10.45 0.96
CA LEU A 157 10.48 9.90 1.68
C LEU A 157 11.82 10.45 1.17
N GLU A 158 11.97 10.64 -0.13
CA GLU A 158 13.15 11.25 -0.74
C GLU A 158 13.33 12.72 -0.30
N PHE A 159 12.22 13.45 -0.20
CA PHE A 159 12.24 14.88 0.14
C PHE A 159 12.37 15.13 1.65
N LEU A 160 11.58 14.43 2.47
CA LEU A 160 11.54 14.62 3.92
C LEU A 160 12.52 13.72 4.68
N GLY A 161 12.96 12.62 4.06
CA GLY A 161 13.98 11.73 4.65
C GLY A 161 13.49 10.91 5.84
N LYS A 162 14.47 10.47 6.63
CA LYS A 162 14.22 9.57 7.76
C LYS A 162 13.30 10.15 8.82
N GLU A 163 13.26 11.46 9.01
CA GLU A 163 12.38 12.09 10.00
C GLU A 163 10.89 11.82 9.69
N ALA A 164 10.51 11.84 8.42
CA ALA A 164 9.14 11.47 8.01
C ALA A 164 8.81 10.02 8.37
N VAL A 165 9.75 9.10 8.11
CA VAL A 165 9.60 7.68 8.49
C VAL A 165 9.45 7.55 10.01
N ASP A 166 10.27 8.25 10.79
CA ASP A 166 10.21 8.21 12.26
C ASP A 166 8.90 8.78 12.80
N ILE A 167 8.32 9.82 12.16
CA ILE A 167 6.99 10.34 12.48
C ILE A 167 5.92 9.27 12.22
N MET A 168 5.92 8.68 11.03
CA MET A 168 4.91 7.72 10.63
C MET A 168 4.99 6.41 11.44
N HIS A 169 6.19 5.95 11.81
CA HIS A 169 6.41 4.73 12.59
C HIS A 169 6.08 4.84 14.09
N ARG A 170 5.86 6.02 14.60
CA ARG A 170 5.54 6.18 16.03
C ARG A 170 4.37 5.28 16.44
N GLY A 171 4.53 4.64 17.60
CA GLY A 171 3.51 3.74 18.13
C GLY A 171 3.39 2.41 17.39
N GLY A 172 4.38 2.04 16.58
CA GLY A 172 4.39 0.76 15.84
C GLY A 172 3.43 0.74 14.65
N LYS A 173 3.09 1.91 14.08
CA LYS A 173 2.23 1.98 12.89
C LYS A 173 2.95 1.41 11.67
N ARG A 174 2.17 0.77 10.80
CA ARG A 174 2.67 0.11 9.60
C ARG A 174 2.98 1.13 8.51
N ILE A 175 4.11 0.93 7.82
CA ILE A 175 4.50 1.76 6.69
C ILE A 175 4.88 0.89 5.50
N ALA A 176 4.29 1.20 4.36
CA ALA A 176 4.75 0.81 3.04
C ALA A 176 5.12 2.07 2.25
N THR A 177 5.46 1.93 0.99
CA THR A 177 5.60 3.07 0.07
C THR A 177 5.02 2.69 -1.28
N TYR A 178 4.78 3.67 -2.16
CA TYR A 178 4.43 3.39 -3.54
C TYR A 178 5.18 4.31 -4.49
N THR A 179 5.29 3.85 -5.73
CA THR A 179 5.88 4.64 -6.81
C THR A 179 5.07 4.41 -8.08
N PRO A 180 4.65 5.45 -8.78
CA PRO A 180 4.08 5.29 -10.10
C PRO A 180 5.18 4.83 -11.07
N PRO A 181 4.95 3.78 -11.88
CA PRO A 181 5.98 3.19 -12.74
C PRO A 181 6.36 4.06 -13.93
N GLY A 182 5.72 5.18 -14.12
CA GLY A 182 5.82 5.98 -15.33
C GLY A 182 5.10 5.34 -16.54
N THR A 183 5.18 5.97 -17.69
CA THR A 183 4.46 5.50 -18.88
C THR A 183 5.07 4.20 -19.44
N PRO A 184 4.31 3.37 -20.18
CA PRO A 184 4.84 2.19 -20.88
C PRO A 184 6.00 2.52 -21.83
N ARG A 185 6.05 3.76 -22.29
CA ARG A 185 7.09 4.27 -23.19
C ARG A 185 8.31 4.83 -22.45
N THR A 186 8.31 4.84 -21.12
CA THR A 186 9.51 5.24 -20.39
C THR A 186 10.61 4.21 -20.66
N LEU A 187 11.76 4.72 -21.00
CA LEU A 187 12.96 3.90 -21.19
C LEU A 187 13.63 3.54 -19.86
N ARG A 188 12.88 3.59 -18.75
CA ARG A 188 13.41 3.24 -17.44
C ARG A 188 13.97 1.82 -17.45
N PRO A 189 15.20 1.63 -17.01
CA PRO A 189 15.83 0.32 -16.97
C PRO A 189 15.03 -0.64 -16.06
N LEU A 190 15.04 -1.93 -16.38
CA LEU A 190 14.41 -2.94 -15.51
C LEU A 190 14.99 -2.93 -14.09
N GLY A 191 16.26 -2.54 -13.93
CA GLY A 191 16.91 -2.34 -12.65
C GLY A 191 16.19 -1.33 -11.77
N PHE A 192 15.62 -0.27 -12.33
CA PHE A 192 14.81 0.70 -11.59
C PHE A 192 13.61 0.01 -10.92
N PHE A 193 12.83 -0.75 -11.67
CA PHE A 193 11.65 -1.44 -11.13
C PHE A 193 12.00 -2.48 -10.07
N ARG A 194 13.09 -3.20 -10.26
CA ARG A 194 13.61 -4.17 -9.31
C ARG A 194 14.16 -3.54 -8.04
N SER A 195 14.68 -2.32 -8.12
CA SER A 195 15.28 -1.62 -6.98
C SER A 195 14.25 -1.02 -6.01
N GLN A 196 12.98 -0.84 -6.42
CA GLN A 196 11.98 -0.19 -5.57
C GLN A 196 11.78 -0.88 -4.21
N PRO A 197 11.61 -2.22 -4.10
CA PRO A 197 11.55 -2.90 -2.80
C PRO A 197 12.83 -2.76 -1.97
N TRP A 198 14.00 -2.58 -2.61
CA TRP A 198 15.25 -2.31 -1.89
C TRP A 198 15.29 -0.93 -1.23
N LEU A 199 14.61 0.07 -1.81
CA LEU A 199 14.44 1.37 -1.15
C LEU A 199 13.59 1.24 0.11
N SER A 200 12.59 0.36 0.11
CA SER A 200 11.84 0.03 1.32
C SER A 200 12.76 -0.51 2.43
N LEU A 201 13.73 -1.39 2.08
CA LEU A 201 14.76 -1.85 3.03
C LEU A 201 15.65 -0.72 3.54
N HIS A 202 15.99 0.25 2.70
CA HIS A 202 16.79 1.42 3.09
C HIS A 202 16.06 2.28 4.12
N TRP A 203 14.78 2.52 3.91
CA TRP A 203 13.96 3.30 4.82
C TRP A 203 13.54 2.52 6.08
N GLY A 204 13.73 1.19 6.11
CA GLY A 204 13.30 0.32 7.20
C GLY A 204 11.79 0.17 7.26
N ILE A 205 11.12 0.15 6.10
CA ILE A 205 9.67 0.04 5.98
C ILE A 205 9.26 -1.34 5.43
N GLU A 206 8.02 -1.74 5.71
CA GLU A 206 7.56 -3.14 5.58
C GLU A 206 7.32 -3.60 4.14
N GLY A 207 7.17 -2.67 3.18
CA GLY A 207 6.88 -3.08 1.83
C GLY A 207 6.77 -1.93 0.83
N GLY A 208 6.40 -2.29 -0.39
CA GLY A 208 6.21 -1.36 -1.49
C GLY A 208 4.92 -1.64 -2.26
N GLY A 209 4.31 -0.59 -2.78
CA GLY A 209 3.18 -0.64 -3.66
C GLY A 209 3.50 -0.15 -5.07
N TRP A 210 2.58 -0.38 -5.96
CA TRP A 210 2.68 0.02 -7.35
C TRP A 210 1.34 0.56 -7.83
N TYR A 211 1.34 1.74 -8.39
CA TYR A 211 0.18 2.24 -9.11
C TYR A 211 0.44 2.17 -10.62
N THR A 212 -0.15 1.24 -11.35
CA THR A 212 -1.23 0.33 -10.99
C THR A 212 -1.08 -1.02 -11.70
N TYR A 213 -1.83 -2.04 -11.27
CA TYR A 213 -1.80 -3.35 -11.92
C TYR A 213 -2.23 -3.25 -13.38
N GLN A 214 -3.38 -2.64 -13.65
CA GLN A 214 -3.92 -2.43 -14.99
C GLN A 214 -4.62 -1.07 -15.05
N LEU A 215 -4.38 -0.33 -16.11
CA LEU A 215 -5.10 0.90 -16.42
C LEU A 215 -5.59 0.83 -17.87
N ASN A 216 -6.80 0.31 -18.07
CA ASN A 216 -7.50 0.24 -19.36
C ASN A 216 -6.61 -0.15 -20.57
N ASP A 217 -7.05 0.16 -21.79
CA ASP A 217 -6.32 -0.11 -23.04
C ASP A 217 -5.08 0.77 -23.27
N LEU A 218 -4.77 1.66 -22.36
CA LEU A 218 -3.65 2.61 -22.42
C LEU A 218 -2.27 1.95 -22.33
N PHE A 219 -2.19 0.67 -21.97
CA PHE A 219 -0.91 -0.05 -21.92
C PHE A 219 -0.16 -0.04 -23.26
N LEU A 220 -0.87 -0.26 -24.37
CA LEU A 220 -0.27 -0.30 -25.71
C LEU A 220 -0.38 1.02 -26.45
N THR A 221 -1.49 1.71 -26.30
CA THR A 221 -1.81 2.89 -27.13
C THR A 221 -1.26 4.17 -26.55
N GLY A 222 -1.08 4.24 -25.22
CA GLY A 222 -0.51 5.36 -24.47
C GLY A 222 -0.88 6.67 -25.14
N ASP A 223 -2.14 7.09 -25.10
CA ASP A 223 -2.53 8.32 -25.73
C ASP A 223 -1.67 9.45 -25.17
N LEU A 224 -1.25 10.36 -25.99
CA LEU A 224 -0.12 11.27 -25.78
C LEU A 224 -0.24 12.20 -24.55
N GLY A 225 -1.26 12.05 -23.73
CA GLY A 225 -1.53 12.84 -22.54
C GLY A 225 -1.65 12.09 -21.22
N GLU A 226 -1.83 10.75 -21.26
CA GLU A 226 -2.03 9.98 -20.03
C GLU A 226 -0.87 8.98 -19.83
N PRO A 227 -0.23 8.98 -18.66
CA PRO A 227 0.80 8.01 -18.34
C PRO A 227 0.20 6.61 -18.23
N GLY A 228 0.67 5.67 -19.05
CA GLY A 228 0.29 4.26 -18.95
C GLY A 228 0.97 3.62 -17.77
N TYR A 229 0.37 3.66 -16.59
CA TYR A 229 0.95 3.13 -15.35
C TYR A 229 0.82 1.60 -15.21
N GLY A 230 0.06 0.92 -16.08
CA GLY A 230 -0.22 -0.51 -15.97
C GLY A 230 1.03 -1.40 -15.92
N GLY A 231 1.04 -2.33 -14.97
CA GLY A 231 2.03 -3.39 -14.87
C GLY A 231 1.76 -4.53 -15.84
N VAL A 232 0.49 -4.77 -16.19
CA VAL A 232 0.04 -5.83 -17.07
C VAL A 232 -0.89 -5.29 -18.17
N HIS A 233 -0.97 -6.04 -19.27
CA HIS A 233 -1.99 -5.86 -20.28
C HIS A 233 -3.07 -6.95 -20.14
N VAL A 234 -4.33 -6.57 -20.28
CA VAL A 234 -5.46 -7.50 -20.23
C VAL A 234 -6.24 -7.36 -21.54
N ASP A 235 -6.43 -8.46 -22.22
CA ASP A 235 -7.23 -8.55 -23.44
C ASP A 235 -8.17 -9.76 -23.41
N SER A 236 -8.84 -10.04 -24.55
CA SER A 236 -9.74 -11.18 -24.68
C SER A 236 -9.05 -12.56 -24.58
N HIS A 237 -7.73 -12.62 -24.63
CA HIS A 237 -6.93 -13.83 -24.53
C HIS A 237 -6.38 -14.06 -23.13
N GLY A 238 -6.45 -13.05 -22.25
CA GLY A 238 -6.03 -13.12 -20.85
C GLY A 238 -5.12 -11.98 -20.41
N ILE A 239 -4.30 -12.27 -19.40
CA ILE A 239 -3.39 -11.33 -18.77
C ILE A 239 -1.98 -11.53 -19.32
N VAL A 240 -1.39 -10.47 -19.85
CA VAL A 240 0.00 -10.46 -20.33
C VAL A 240 0.85 -9.58 -19.40
N PRO A 241 1.72 -10.16 -18.57
CA PRO A 241 2.60 -9.39 -17.68
C PRO A 241 3.65 -8.63 -18.50
N SER A 242 3.96 -7.41 -18.05
CA SER A 242 5.07 -6.65 -18.63
C SER A 242 6.41 -7.07 -18.00
N ARG A 243 7.51 -6.80 -18.71
CA ARG A 243 8.86 -6.98 -18.15
C ARG A 243 9.09 -6.14 -16.88
N ARG A 244 8.42 -5.00 -16.74
CA ARG A 244 8.45 -4.15 -15.53
C ARG A 244 7.82 -4.86 -14.36
N TRP A 245 6.65 -5.48 -14.59
CA TRP A 245 5.94 -6.26 -13.57
C TRP A 245 6.76 -7.43 -13.07
N GLU A 246 7.42 -8.15 -13.97
CA GLU A 246 8.34 -9.24 -13.62
C GLU A 246 9.56 -8.73 -12.84
N ALA A 247 10.12 -7.58 -13.23
CA ALA A 247 11.24 -6.99 -12.51
C ALA A 247 10.86 -6.54 -11.09
N MET A 248 9.62 -6.03 -10.90
CA MET A 248 9.11 -5.71 -9.57
C MET A 248 8.96 -6.97 -8.71
N ARG A 249 8.39 -8.05 -9.27
CA ARG A 249 8.31 -9.35 -8.58
C ARG A 249 9.68 -9.80 -8.10
N ASP A 250 10.67 -9.80 -9.00
CA ASP A 250 12.05 -10.15 -8.65
C ASP A 250 12.60 -9.27 -7.50
N GLY A 251 12.22 -7.99 -7.47
CA GLY A 251 12.58 -7.06 -6.40
C GLY A 251 11.94 -7.42 -5.07
N ILE A 252 10.67 -7.85 -5.07
CA ILE A 252 9.96 -8.31 -3.87
C ILE A 252 10.58 -9.62 -3.35
N GLU A 253 10.94 -10.55 -4.24
CA GLU A 253 11.66 -11.76 -3.85
C GLU A 253 13.01 -11.44 -3.20
N ASP A 254 13.74 -10.48 -3.76
CA ASP A 254 15.00 -10.00 -3.16
C ASP A 254 14.77 -9.36 -1.78
N PHE A 255 13.72 -8.53 -1.64
CA PHE A 255 13.33 -7.92 -0.37
C PHE A 255 13.08 -8.98 0.71
N ASN A 256 12.33 -10.03 0.39
CA ASN A 256 12.04 -11.11 1.33
C ASN A 256 13.33 -11.83 1.76
N ILE A 257 14.20 -12.18 0.81
CA ILE A 257 15.48 -12.83 1.13
C ILE A 257 16.37 -11.95 2.03
N VAL A 258 16.41 -10.63 1.78
CA VAL A 258 17.20 -9.71 2.61
C VAL A 258 16.59 -9.56 3.99
N SER A 259 15.26 -9.50 4.11
CA SER A 259 14.56 -9.41 5.38
C SER A 259 14.82 -10.68 6.22
N ASP A 260 14.64 -11.86 5.64
CA ASP A 260 14.92 -13.13 6.29
C ASP A 260 16.40 -13.24 6.73
N LEU A 261 17.33 -12.80 5.87
CA LEU A 261 18.76 -12.78 6.22
C LEU A 261 19.06 -11.82 7.37
N ARG A 262 18.38 -10.68 7.43
CA ARG A 262 18.53 -9.71 8.52
C ARG A 262 18.10 -10.32 9.85
N ASP A 263 16.95 -10.98 9.87
CA ASP A 263 16.43 -11.66 11.05
C ASP A 263 17.36 -12.80 11.51
N LEU A 264 17.85 -13.61 10.59
CA LEU A 264 18.82 -14.68 10.89
C LEU A 264 20.15 -14.13 11.42
N ALA A 265 20.65 -13.04 10.84
CA ALA A 265 21.88 -12.39 11.25
C ALA A 265 21.75 -11.81 12.67
N GLU A 266 20.60 -11.20 12.99
CA GLU A 266 20.29 -10.69 14.32
C GLU A 266 20.20 -11.84 15.34
N GLN A 267 19.43 -12.89 15.07
CA GLN A 267 19.26 -14.04 15.93
C GLN A 267 20.60 -14.75 16.24
N LYS A 268 21.50 -14.83 15.25
CA LYS A 268 22.82 -15.47 15.39
C LYS A 268 23.93 -14.51 15.83
N GLY A 269 23.66 -13.20 15.92
CA GLY A 269 24.66 -12.17 16.21
C GLY A 269 25.74 -12.05 15.11
N ASP A 270 25.41 -12.36 13.86
CA ASP A 270 26.33 -12.42 12.73
C ASP A 270 26.55 -11.04 12.09
N ARG A 271 27.60 -10.36 12.54
CA ARG A 271 27.98 -9.03 12.03
C ARG A 271 28.45 -9.03 10.58
N ALA A 272 28.96 -10.14 10.07
CA ALA A 272 29.44 -10.21 8.68
C ALA A 272 28.26 -10.20 7.71
N ALA A 273 27.21 -10.97 7.99
CA ALA A 273 25.97 -10.93 7.24
C ALA A 273 25.32 -9.53 7.30
N GLN A 274 25.24 -8.92 8.50
CA GLN A 274 24.70 -7.57 8.65
C GLN A 274 25.48 -6.55 7.79
N THR A 275 26.82 -6.60 7.79
CA THR A 275 27.67 -5.73 6.96
C THR A 275 27.39 -5.94 5.46
N THR A 276 27.14 -7.18 5.03
CA THR A 276 26.82 -7.50 3.64
C THR A 276 25.46 -6.93 3.23
N ILE A 277 24.46 -7.02 4.13
CA ILE A 277 23.14 -6.41 3.93
C ILE A 277 23.26 -4.90 3.79
N ASP A 278 23.91 -4.24 4.76
CA ASP A 278 24.04 -2.79 4.80
C ASP A 278 24.76 -2.26 3.55
N ALA A 279 25.80 -2.94 3.08
CA ALA A 279 26.51 -2.58 1.86
C ALA A 279 25.64 -2.71 0.60
N ALA A 280 24.80 -3.75 0.52
CA ALA A 280 23.91 -3.97 -0.61
C ALA A 280 22.77 -2.94 -0.65
N VAL A 281 22.15 -2.68 0.50
CA VAL A 281 21.06 -1.69 0.63
C VAL A 281 21.60 -0.28 0.36
N ALA A 282 22.76 0.09 0.92
CA ALA A 282 23.39 1.38 0.68
C ALA A 282 23.80 1.56 -0.79
N PHE A 283 24.26 0.51 -1.47
CA PHE A 283 24.56 0.56 -2.90
C PHE A 283 23.32 0.99 -3.71
N VAL A 284 22.17 0.36 -3.48
CA VAL A 284 20.93 0.70 -4.18
C VAL A 284 20.46 2.11 -3.83
N ALA A 285 20.40 2.46 -2.54
CA ALA A 285 19.94 3.76 -2.09
C ALA A 285 20.79 4.89 -2.65
N ASN A 286 22.13 4.78 -2.60
CA ASN A 286 23.04 5.80 -3.11
C ASN A 286 22.91 6.00 -4.63
N ARG A 287 22.56 4.98 -5.38
CA ARG A 287 22.41 5.09 -6.84
C ARG A 287 21.06 5.65 -7.26
N VAL A 288 20.01 5.38 -6.49
CA VAL A 288 18.64 5.82 -6.81
C VAL A 288 18.35 7.20 -6.22
N LEU A 289 18.82 7.50 -4.98
CA LEU A 289 18.46 8.72 -4.25
C LEU A 289 19.42 9.90 -4.46
N THR A 290 20.64 9.68 -4.97
CA THR A 290 21.65 10.76 -5.09
C THR A 290 21.71 11.42 -6.47
N GLY A 291 20.87 11.04 -7.40
CA GLY A 291 20.78 11.71 -8.70
C GLY A 291 20.34 13.16 -8.57
N ALA A 292 21.03 14.09 -9.26
CA ALA A 292 20.71 15.53 -9.24
C ALA A 292 19.28 15.84 -9.78
N THR A 293 18.73 14.90 -10.52
CA THR A 293 17.32 14.83 -10.86
C THR A 293 16.91 13.36 -10.81
N ARG A 294 15.65 13.08 -10.43
CA ARG A 294 15.07 11.73 -10.45
C ARG A 294 15.34 11.00 -11.77
N GLU A 295 15.28 11.70 -12.89
CA GLU A 295 15.58 11.17 -14.22
C GLU A 295 17.02 10.70 -14.40
N ALA A 296 18.00 11.42 -13.82
CA ALA A 296 19.40 11.04 -13.93
C ALA A 296 19.76 9.82 -13.08
N ALA A 297 19.21 9.70 -11.87
CA ALA A 297 19.40 8.56 -10.97
C ALA A 297 18.87 7.25 -11.58
N GLU A 298 17.80 7.33 -12.35
CA GLU A 298 17.17 6.17 -13.01
C GLU A 298 18.07 5.50 -14.05
N TYR A 299 19.06 6.20 -14.59
CA TYR A 299 19.92 5.71 -15.67
C TYR A 299 21.31 5.24 -15.21
N ASP A 300 21.73 5.57 -13.98
CA ASP A 300 23.07 5.20 -13.48
C ASP A 300 23.09 3.87 -12.69
N PHE A 301 22.02 3.10 -12.76
CA PHE A 301 21.90 1.83 -12.06
C PHE A 301 22.65 0.71 -12.81
N SER A 302 23.84 0.36 -12.34
CA SER A 302 24.59 -0.78 -12.86
C SER A 302 23.95 -2.10 -12.44
N TYR A 303 23.19 -2.70 -13.34
CA TYR A 303 22.55 -4.00 -13.09
C TYR A 303 23.57 -5.11 -12.77
N ALA A 304 24.76 -5.09 -13.37
CA ALA A 304 25.82 -6.05 -13.08
C ALA A 304 26.36 -5.92 -11.65
N GLU A 305 26.56 -4.69 -11.16
CA GLU A 305 26.96 -4.45 -9.77
C GLU A 305 25.86 -4.86 -8.80
N PHE A 306 24.61 -4.52 -9.10
CA PHE A 306 23.45 -4.95 -8.32
C PHE A 306 23.40 -6.48 -8.18
N MET A 307 23.55 -7.21 -9.28
CA MET A 307 23.57 -8.67 -9.26
C MET A 307 24.75 -9.24 -8.44
N THR A 308 25.86 -8.51 -8.36
CA THR A 308 26.99 -8.88 -7.49
C THR A 308 26.61 -8.77 -6.01
N HIS A 309 25.94 -7.70 -5.62
CA HIS A 309 25.44 -7.53 -4.25
C HIS A 309 24.38 -8.61 -3.91
N ARG A 310 23.44 -8.84 -4.81
CA ARG A 310 22.44 -9.90 -4.66
C ARG A 310 23.06 -11.29 -4.49
N ALA A 311 24.08 -11.61 -5.26
CA ALA A 311 24.79 -12.89 -5.13
C ALA A 311 25.46 -13.05 -3.75
N LYS A 312 26.04 -11.99 -3.19
CA LYS A 312 26.61 -11.98 -1.85
C LYS A 312 25.53 -12.19 -0.77
N ILE A 313 24.40 -11.51 -0.88
CA ILE A 313 23.25 -11.70 0.00
C ILE A 313 22.82 -13.16 0.01
N ARG A 314 22.63 -13.76 -1.15
CA ARG A 314 22.23 -15.16 -1.28
C ARG A 314 23.27 -16.11 -0.66
N GLN A 315 24.56 -15.84 -0.88
CA GLN A 315 25.64 -16.62 -0.28
C GLN A 315 25.62 -16.58 1.25
N GLU A 316 25.42 -15.40 1.85
CA GLU A 316 25.31 -15.25 3.30
C GLU A 316 24.04 -15.92 3.83
N TYR A 317 22.91 -15.82 3.12
CA TYR A 317 21.67 -16.49 3.49
C TYR A 317 21.85 -18.01 3.51
N GLU A 318 22.40 -18.59 2.45
CA GLU A 318 22.73 -20.03 2.37
C GLU A 318 23.70 -20.45 3.48
N ARG A 319 24.74 -19.63 3.79
CA ARG A 319 25.69 -19.88 4.88
C ARG A 319 25.01 -19.93 6.26
N LEU A 320 24.07 -19.03 6.53
CA LEU A 320 23.38 -18.95 7.82
C LEU A 320 22.27 -20.02 7.97
N LEU A 321 21.76 -20.57 6.90
CA LEU A 321 20.80 -21.67 6.96
C LEU A 321 21.47 -23.01 7.29
N LEU A 322 22.78 -23.14 7.05
CA LEU A 322 23.50 -24.35 7.40
C LEU A 322 23.72 -24.44 8.93
N PRO A 323 23.59 -25.63 9.52
CA PRO A 323 23.75 -25.86 10.96
C PRO A 323 25.19 -25.64 11.44
#